data_116ad3f94e9c68fd1ee81817cdf36613
#
_entry.id   116ad3f94e9c68fd1ee81817cdf36613
#
_cell.length_a   1.000
_cell.length_b   1.000
_cell.length_c   1.000
_cell.angle_alpha   90.00
_cell.angle_beta   90.00
_cell.angle_gamma   90.00
#
_symmetry.space_group_name_H-M   'P 1'
#
loop_
_entity.id
_entity.type
_entity.pdbx_description
1 polymer ?
#
loop_
_entity_poly.entity_id
_entity_poly.type
_entity_poly.pdbx_seq_one_letter_code
_entity_poly.pdbx_strand_id
1 'polypeptide(L)'
;MKEVSDRRDPDLPGGWGELLQPRNLAATTTLCLGVGLFAFNEFFISTALPTAVSELGGATLLSWALTLYLVFAIVGGMMAADMKRRFGARATLLASAAVFVAGTLLATTAGSMTEVLAGRLLQGAGEGVVAALCYALIPELFPSRLVPKVFGAEAIVWAVAAFAGPVLAGALTEYWSWRAAFFISVPAAAIFAVLVVMIVPRRGPVIHTRSAIPFARLVAAGTAILMISVSGTIDRLSYMSALLLAAGVTLVLAVRSDLRSRNPVLPRQAFGFDTPLGTGFWVVILMPLAHAAGSVFLVYALQHLWDLRPTAAGALSAVLAISWSFTAIAVASLRSRSARHRLLLGGPVLLAVGLAGLTVASASGALWLVLPAQIVSGAGFGVSWGTLSQLMMELSDDAERDRTSAMLPTLQSAGYAIGAAFFGLVANSMGFAESVPDAVLRAAMLAVFGGASLIAVVSIFFGLRMASLARAQGRF
;
A
#
# COMPACT_ATOMS: atom_id res chain seq x y z
N MET A 1 -6.68 -2.55 -52.60
CA MET A 1 -5.28 -2.44 -52.17
C MET A 1 -5.12 -3.07 -50.81
N LYS A 2 -4.25 -4.06 -50.69
CA LYS A 2 -4.22 -5.15 -49.70
C LYS A 2 -4.28 -4.71 -48.26
N GLU A 3 -5.37 -5.09 -47.55
CA GLU A 3 -5.33 -5.37 -46.09
C GLU A 3 -4.39 -6.56 -45.90
N VAL A 4 -3.19 -6.29 -45.43
CA VAL A 4 -2.32 -7.31 -44.85
C VAL A 4 -2.93 -7.63 -43.49
N SER A 5 -3.78 -8.66 -43.44
CA SER A 5 -4.24 -9.27 -42.20
C SER A 5 -3.00 -9.82 -41.47
N ASP A 6 -2.53 -9.12 -40.47
CA ASP A 6 -1.56 -9.64 -39.50
C ASP A 6 -2.26 -10.76 -38.69
N ARG A 7 -2.40 -11.93 -39.31
CA ARG A 7 -2.84 -13.18 -38.68
C ARG A 7 -1.67 -13.75 -37.88
N ARG A 8 -1.26 -13.05 -36.84
CA ARG A 8 -0.46 -13.71 -35.81
C ARG A 8 -1.41 -14.59 -35.00
N ASP A 9 -0.96 -15.81 -34.79
CA ASP A 9 -1.65 -16.83 -34.01
C ASP A 9 -2.05 -16.23 -32.66
N PRO A 10 -3.35 -16.18 -32.28
CA PRO A 10 -3.81 -15.60 -31.03
C PRO A 10 -3.21 -16.27 -29.78
N ASP A 11 -2.64 -17.47 -29.91
CA ASP A 11 -2.04 -18.25 -28.83
C ASP A 11 -0.55 -17.95 -28.60
N LEU A 12 0.12 -17.17 -29.46
CA LEU A 12 1.51 -16.78 -29.24
C LEU A 12 1.60 -15.66 -28.19
N PRO A 13 2.47 -15.83 -27.15
CA PRO A 13 2.66 -14.78 -26.15
C PRO A 13 3.19 -13.50 -26.79
N GLY A 14 2.55 -12.36 -26.48
CA GLY A 14 2.98 -11.05 -26.96
C GLY A 14 4.42 -10.72 -26.54
N GLY A 15 5.16 -10.07 -27.43
CA GLY A 15 6.54 -9.64 -27.17
C GLY A 15 6.61 -8.24 -26.52
N TRP A 16 7.69 -7.95 -25.79
CA TRP A 16 7.96 -6.60 -25.28
C TRP A 16 8.05 -5.56 -26.39
N GLY A 17 8.59 -5.93 -27.59
CA GLY A 17 8.65 -5.05 -28.74
C GLY A 17 7.26 -4.60 -29.26
N GLU A 18 6.19 -5.37 -29.01
CA GLU A 18 4.84 -4.96 -29.37
C GLU A 18 4.32 -3.82 -28.47
N LEU A 19 4.75 -3.75 -27.21
CA LEU A 19 4.40 -2.61 -26.35
C LEU A 19 5.08 -1.31 -26.79
N LEU A 20 6.21 -1.40 -27.47
CA LEU A 20 6.95 -0.25 -27.98
C LEU A 20 6.36 0.31 -29.28
N GLN A 21 5.38 -0.35 -29.89
CA GLN A 21 4.66 0.21 -31.03
C GLN A 21 3.90 1.48 -30.61
N PRO A 22 3.86 2.55 -31.42
CA PRO A 22 3.37 3.88 -31.01
C PRO A 22 2.00 3.85 -30.33
N ARG A 23 1.05 3.06 -30.83
CA ARG A 23 -0.30 2.94 -30.26
C ARG A 23 -0.29 2.29 -28.87
N ASN A 24 0.43 1.19 -28.72
CA ASN A 24 0.52 0.45 -27.47
C ASN A 24 1.39 1.20 -26.44
N LEU A 25 2.47 1.84 -26.92
CA LEU A 25 3.35 2.64 -26.07
C LEU A 25 2.61 3.79 -25.41
N ALA A 26 1.78 4.54 -26.15
CA ALA A 26 1.02 5.64 -25.60
C ALA A 26 0.00 5.15 -24.55
N ALA A 27 -0.69 4.03 -24.80
CA ALA A 27 -1.61 3.43 -23.82
C ALA A 27 -0.86 2.89 -22.60
N THR A 28 0.27 2.17 -22.78
CA THR A 28 1.10 1.67 -21.68
C THR A 28 1.62 2.83 -20.83
N THR A 29 2.16 3.88 -21.46
CA THR A 29 2.67 5.07 -20.76
C THR A 29 1.55 5.74 -19.94
N THR A 30 0.32 5.84 -20.48
CA THR A 30 -0.81 6.42 -19.77
C THR A 30 -1.13 5.62 -18.50
N LEU A 31 -1.26 4.30 -18.61
CA LEU A 31 -1.58 3.46 -17.46
C LEU A 31 -0.43 3.41 -16.44
N CYS A 32 0.81 3.25 -16.92
CA CYS A 32 2.00 3.27 -16.08
C CYS A 32 2.17 4.61 -15.34
N LEU A 33 1.87 5.74 -15.99
CA LEU A 33 1.93 7.04 -15.32
C LEU A 33 0.85 7.19 -14.25
N GLY A 34 -0.37 6.68 -14.50
CA GLY A 34 -1.44 6.69 -13.51
C GLY A 34 -1.10 5.84 -12.28
N VAL A 35 -0.57 4.63 -12.47
CA VAL A 35 -0.07 3.78 -11.37
C VAL A 35 1.16 4.41 -10.71
N GLY A 36 2.02 5.04 -11.51
CA GLY A 36 3.22 5.74 -11.04
C GLY A 36 2.89 6.91 -10.11
N LEU A 37 1.85 7.70 -10.39
CA LEU A 37 1.40 8.76 -9.49
C LEU A 37 1.14 8.21 -8.10
N PHE A 38 0.36 7.13 -8.00
CA PHE A 38 0.06 6.46 -6.73
C PHE A 38 1.33 5.94 -6.04
N ALA A 39 2.17 5.19 -6.74
CA ALA A 39 3.36 4.58 -6.18
C ALA A 39 4.39 5.64 -5.71
N PHE A 40 4.68 6.66 -6.52
CA PHE A 40 5.62 7.70 -6.14
C PHE A 40 5.11 8.56 -4.99
N ASN A 41 3.81 8.91 -4.98
CA ASN A 41 3.23 9.71 -3.90
C ASN A 41 3.36 9.00 -2.53
N GLU A 42 3.17 7.68 -2.47
CA GLU A 42 3.35 6.91 -1.24
C GLU A 42 4.78 7.07 -0.69
N PHE A 43 5.79 6.90 -1.54
CA PHE A 43 7.20 6.97 -1.12
C PHE A 43 7.70 8.40 -0.92
N PHE A 44 7.24 9.37 -1.72
CA PHE A 44 7.64 10.77 -1.59
C PHE A 44 7.19 11.34 -0.26
N ILE A 45 5.94 11.10 0.10
CA ILE A 45 5.36 11.66 1.30
C ILE A 45 5.98 11.07 2.56
N SER A 46 6.20 9.76 2.61
CA SER A 46 6.84 9.13 3.78
C SER A 46 8.21 9.71 4.10
N THR A 47 8.94 10.17 3.07
CA THR A 47 10.27 10.76 3.22
C THR A 47 10.25 12.27 3.53
N ALA A 48 9.32 13.01 2.93
CA ALA A 48 9.21 14.46 3.10
C ALA A 48 8.45 14.87 4.38
N LEU A 49 7.56 14.00 4.87
CA LEU A 49 6.64 14.29 5.97
C LEU A 49 7.33 14.63 7.30
N PRO A 50 8.43 13.95 7.73
CA PRO A 50 9.13 14.32 8.96
C PRO A 50 9.60 15.78 8.96
N THR A 51 10.14 16.27 7.83
CA THR A 51 10.55 17.67 7.68
C THR A 51 9.35 18.62 7.70
N ALA A 52 8.22 18.24 7.08
CA ALA A 52 6.99 19.01 7.16
C ALA A 52 6.48 19.15 8.59
N VAL A 53 6.51 18.05 9.37
CA VAL A 53 6.15 18.04 10.80
C VAL A 53 7.10 18.94 11.61
N SER A 54 8.40 18.92 11.34
CA SER A 54 9.37 19.77 12.04
C SER A 54 9.13 21.27 11.78
N GLU A 55 8.61 21.63 10.60
CA GLU A 55 8.31 23.02 10.24
C GLU A 55 6.92 23.48 10.73
N LEU A 56 5.91 22.64 10.57
CA LEU A 56 4.51 23.01 10.82
C LEU A 56 4.03 22.67 12.23
N GLY A 57 4.79 21.86 12.95
CA GLY A 57 4.33 21.22 14.16
C GLY A 57 3.41 20.03 13.91
N GLY A 58 2.87 19.43 14.98
CA GLY A 58 1.90 18.34 14.89
C GLY A 58 2.51 16.95 14.72
N ALA A 59 3.63 16.65 15.38
CA ALA A 59 4.28 15.35 15.34
C ALA A 59 3.32 14.19 15.67
N THR A 60 2.38 14.41 16.58
CA THR A 60 1.33 13.44 16.96
C THR A 60 0.41 13.07 15.78
N LEU A 61 0.38 13.88 14.74
CA LEU A 61 -0.42 13.67 13.52
C LEU A 61 0.38 12.97 12.41
N LEU A 62 1.66 12.62 12.62
CA LEU A 62 2.52 12.02 11.60
C LEU A 62 1.88 10.77 10.96
N SER A 63 1.38 9.85 11.78
CA SER A 63 0.75 8.61 11.30
C SER A 63 -0.57 8.83 10.57
N TRP A 64 -1.28 9.92 10.88
CA TRP A 64 -2.55 10.26 10.23
C TRP A 64 -2.40 10.53 8.74
N ALA A 65 -1.26 11.08 8.32
CA ALA A 65 -1.01 11.38 6.92
C ALA A 65 -1.04 10.12 6.04
N LEU A 66 -0.49 9.00 6.52
CA LEU A 66 -0.58 7.72 5.83
C LEU A 66 -1.96 7.08 6.00
N THR A 67 -2.52 7.10 7.21
CA THR A 67 -3.83 6.50 7.51
C THR A 67 -4.94 7.12 6.66
N LEU A 68 -5.08 8.45 6.66
CA LEU A 68 -6.11 9.15 5.88
C LEU A 68 -5.96 8.87 4.39
N TYR A 69 -4.75 8.99 3.87
CA TYR A 69 -4.47 8.70 2.48
C TYR A 69 -4.92 7.29 2.08
N LEU A 70 -4.50 6.26 2.82
CA LEU A 70 -4.83 4.86 2.49
C LEU A 70 -6.32 4.54 2.66
N VAL A 71 -6.96 5.02 3.73
CA VAL A 71 -8.41 4.83 3.93
C VAL A 71 -9.20 5.39 2.75
N PHE A 72 -8.89 6.62 2.35
CA PHE A 72 -9.59 7.26 1.24
C PHE A 72 -9.18 6.70 -0.13
N ALA A 73 -7.96 6.19 -0.29
CA ALA A 73 -7.53 5.47 -1.49
C ALA A 73 -8.28 4.14 -1.66
N ILE A 74 -8.49 3.39 -0.57
CA ILE A 74 -9.29 2.15 -0.59
C ILE A 74 -10.74 2.47 -0.97
N VAL A 75 -11.35 3.46 -0.33
CA VAL A 75 -12.75 3.88 -0.64
C VAL A 75 -12.85 4.35 -2.09
N GLY A 76 -11.94 5.20 -2.55
CA GLY A 76 -11.87 5.69 -3.92
C GLY A 76 -11.74 4.55 -4.94
N GLY A 77 -10.78 3.65 -4.71
CA GLY A 77 -10.54 2.48 -5.57
C GLY A 77 -11.76 1.58 -5.71
N MET A 78 -12.48 1.34 -4.61
CA MET A 78 -13.70 0.52 -4.65
C MET A 78 -14.89 1.23 -5.34
N MET A 79 -14.93 2.55 -5.35
CA MET A 79 -15.92 3.33 -6.09
C MET A 79 -15.61 3.44 -7.59
N ALA A 80 -14.37 3.18 -8.00
CA ALA A 80 -13.88 3.43 -9.36
C ALA A 80 -14.72 2.77 -10.45
N ALA A 81 -15.09 1.49 -10.27
CA ALA A 81 -15.90 0.75 -11.24
C ALA A 81 -17.31 1.35 -11.40
N ASP A 82 -17.93 1.83 -10.32
CA ASP A 82 -19.25 2.46 -10.38
C ASP A 82 -19.19 3.85 -11.03
N MET A 83 -18.19 4.64 -10.68
CA MET A 83 -17.92 5.94 -11.32
C MET A 83 -17.67 5.78 -12.82
N LYS A 84 -16.86 4.78 -13.23
CA LYS A 84 -16.62 4.44 -14.63
C LYS A 84 -17.93 4.11 -15.36
N ARG A 85 -18.83 3.30 -14.75
CA ARG A 85 -20.11 2.96 -15.37
C ARG A 85 -21.02 4.17 -15.54
N ARG A 86 -21.03 5.10 -14.58
CA ARG A 86 -21.93 6.28 -14.60
C ARG A 86 -21.42 7.39 -15.51
N PHE A 87 -20.12 7.68 -15.43
CA PHE A 87 -19.52 8.86 -16.08
C PHE A 87 -18.61 8.51 -17.26
N GLY A 88 -18.25 7.23 -17.42
CA GLY A 88 -17.25 6.75 -18.37
C GLY A 88 -15.81 6.85 -17.83
N ALA A 89 -14.92 6.02 -18.37
CA ALA A 89 -13.54 5.92 -17.90
C ALA A 89 -12.78 7.26 -17.95
N ARG A 90 -12.86 7.95 -19.10
CA ARG A 90 -12.14 9.21 -19.32
C ARG A 90 -12.56 10.32 -18.35
N ALA A 91 -13.86 10.55 -18.18
CA ALA A 91 -14.36 11.59 -17.29
C ALA A 91 -13.99 11.27 -15.83
N THR A 92 -14.10 10.01 -15.43
CA THR A 92 -13.74 9.55 -14.08
C THR A 92 -12.26 9.75 -13.81
N LEU A 93 -11.37 9.35 -14.72
CA LEU A 93 -9.92 9.54 -14.57
C LEU A 93 -9.56 11.03 -14.45
N LEU A 94 -10.11 11.88 -15.30
CA LEU A 94 -9.84 13.33 -15.28
C LEU A 94 -10.36 13.99 -13.99
N ALA A 95 -11.58 13.66 -13.56
CA ALA A 95 -12.14 14.20 -12.33
C ALA A 95 -11.31 13.73 -11.10
N SER A 96 -10.91 12.48 -11.06
CA SER A 96 -10.11 11.93 -9.97
C SER A 96 -8.68 12.49 -9.94
N ALA A 97 -8.06 12.69 -11.10
CA ALA A 97 -6.78 13.39 -11.22
C ALA A 97 -6.89 14.86 -10.76
N ALA A 98 -8.00 15.54 -11.08
CA ALA A 98 -8.24 16.89 -10.59
C ALA A 98 -8.41 16.96 -9.07
N VAL A 99 -9.10 15.99 -8.45
CA VAL A 99 -9.21 15.86 -6.99
C VAL A 99 -7.84 15.63 -6.36
N PHE A 100 -7.02 14.75 -6.95
CA PHE A 100 -5.64 14.52 -6.52
C PHE A 100 -4.80 15.79 -6.58
N VAL A 101 -4.85 16.52 -7.70
CA VAL A 101 -4.11 17.79 -7.86
C VAL A 101 -4.57 18.83 -6.85
N ALA A 102 -5.89 18.96 -6.62
CA ALA A 102 -6.43 19.87 -5.61
C ALA A 102 -5.90 19.52 -4.21
N GLY A 103 -5.88 18.23 -3.84
CA GLY A 103 -5.31 17.75 -2.58
C GLY A 103 -3.81 18.02 -2.48
N THR A 104 -3.08 17.83 -3.58
CA THR A 104 -1.63 18.11 -3.64
C THR A 104 -1.34 19.59 -3.47
N LEU A 105 -2.08 20.48 -4.15
CA LEU A 105 -1.92 21.91 -4.00
C LEU A 105 -2.27 22.38 -2.58
N LEU A 106 -3.33 21.84 -1.98
CA LEU A 106 -3.68 22.12 -0.59
C LEU A 106 -2.54 21.71 0.36
N ALA A 107 -1.98 20.52 0.20
CA ALA A 107 -0.86 20.07 1.02
C ALA A 107 0.41 20.90 0.79
N THR A 108 0.68 21.32 -0.46
CA THR A 108 1.87 22.12 -0.82
C THR A 108 1.81 23.53 -0.24
N THR A 109 0.62 24.13 -0.16
CA THR A 109 0.42 25.49 0.36
C THR A 109 0.07 25.51 1.84
N ALA A 110 0.09 24.35 2.51
CA ALA A 110 -0.31 24.19 3.90
C ALA A 110 0.53 25.04 4.87
N GLY A 111 -0.14 25.74 5.76
CA GLY A 111 0.43 26.47 6.89
C GLY A 111 0.29 25.70 8.22
N SER A 112 -0.38 24.54 8.21
CA SER A 112 -0.59 23.69 9.37
C SER A 112 -0.62 22.20 8.99
N MET A 113 -0.30 21.32 9.94
CA MET A 113 -0.37 19.89 9.70
C MET A 113 -1.80 19.40 9.38
N THR A 114 -2.83 20.07 9.93
CA THR A 114 -4.23 19.76 9.63
C THR A 114 -4.59 20.01 8.14
N GLU A 115 -4.04 21.06 7.54
CA GLU A 115 -4.22 21.33 6.10
C GLU A 115 -3.51 20.28 5.25
N VAL A 116 -2.31 19.83 5.66
CA VAL A 116 -1.63 18.69 5.01
C VAL A 116 -2.51 17.46 5.05
N LEU A 117 -3.12 17.13 6.20
CA LEU A 117 -4.02 15.99 6.35
C LEU A 117 -5.25 16.08 5.45
N ALA A 118 -5.86 17.27 5.34
CA ALA A 118 -6.96 17.50 4.39
C ALA A 118 -6.52 17.27 2.94
N GLY A 119 -5.33 17.71 2.58
CA GLY A 119 -4.70 17.40 1.30
C GLY A 119 -4.52 15.89 1.08
N ARG A 120 -4.02 15.17 2.09
CA ARG A 120 -3.83 13.70 2.04
C ARG A 120 -5.13 12.92 1.81
N LEU A 121 -6.22 13.37 2.44
CA LEU A 121 -7.55 12.79 2.22
C LEU A 121 -7.97 12.91 0.74
N LEU A 122 -7.85 14.12 0.16
CA LEU A 122 -8.18 14.34 -1.25
C LEU A 122 -7.25 13.57 -2.20
N GLN A 123 -5.94 13.54 -1.89
CA GLN A 123 -4.97 12.75 -2.66
C GLN A 123 -5.37 11.27 -2.69
N GLY A 124 -5.64 10.68 -1.52
CA GLY A 124 -6.07 9.29 -1.43
C GLY A 124 -7.34 9.02 -2.24
N ALA A 125 -8.38 9.86 -2.07
CA ALA A 125 -9.64 9.71 -2.79
C ALA A 125 -9.46 9.76 -4.32
N GLY A 126 -8.63 10.69 -4.82
CA GLY A 126 -8.34 10.82 -6.26
C GLY A 126 -7.49 9.67 -6.79
N GLU A 127 -6.36 9.39 -6.16
CA GLU A 127 -5.40 8.38 -6.64
C GLU A 127 -5.93 6.96 -6.53
N GLY A 128 -6.71 6.64 -5.50
CA GLY A 128 -7.33 5.33 -5.38
C GLY A 128 -8.22 4.99 -6.58
N VAL A 129 -9.00 5.97 -7.07
CA VAL A 129 -9.80 5.81 -8.30
C VAL A 129 -8.90 5.68 -9.53
N VAL A 130 -7.86 6.54 -9.66
CA VAL A 130 -6.93 6.51 -10.80
C VAL A 130 -6.25 5.16 -10.90
N ALA A 131 -5.64 4.68 -9.82
CA ALA A 131 -4.94 3.40 -9.79
C ALA A 131 -5.87 2.23 -10.15
N ALA A 132 -7.04 2.15 -9.51
CA ALA A 132 -8.01 1.10 -9.79
C ALA A 132 -8.49 1.09 -11.25
N LEU A 133 -8.71 2.27 -11.84
CA LEU A 133 -9.12 2.36 -13.24
C LEU A 133 -7.98 2.05 -14.21
N CYS A 134 -6.73 2.41 -13.90
CA CYS A 134 -5.59 2.04 -14.73
C CYS A 134 -5.48 0.52 -14.84
N TYR A 135 -5.59 -0.22 -13.73
CA TYR A 135 -5.63 -1.70 -13.75
C TYR A 135 -6.85 -2.24 -14.52
N ALA A 136 -8.03 -1.67 -14.30
CA ALA A 136 -9.27 -2.12 -14.95
C ALA A 136 -9.30 -1.85 -16.47
N LEU A 137 -8.54 -0.90 -16.96
CA LEU A 137 -8.47 -0.56 -18.39
C LEU A 137 -7.47 -1.41 -19.16
N ILE A 138 -6.57 -2.15 -18.50
CA ILE A 138 -5.59 -3.01 -19.20
C ILE A 138 -6.27 -3.97 -20.18
N PRO A 139 -7.24 -4.81 -19.77
CA PRO A 139 -7.88 -5.76 -20.69
C PRO A 139 -8.80 -5.09 -21.72
N GLU A 140 -9.13 -3.81 -21.56
CA GLU A 140 -9.96 -3.06 -22.51
C GLU A 140 -9.11 -2.39 -23.62
N LEU A 141 -7.88 -2.00 -23.29
CA LEU A 141 -6.98 -1.28 -24.19
C LEU A 141 -6.01 -2.21 -24.93
N PHE A 142 -5.76 -3.41 -24.37
CA PHE A 142 -4.76 -4.33 -24.91
C PHE A 142 -5.37 -5.70 -25.22
N PRO A 143 -4.90 -6.35 -26.31
CA PRO A 143 -5.25 -7.75 -26.58
C PRO A 143 -4.72 -8.66 -25.45
N SER A 144 -5.40 -9.77 -25.18
CA SER A 144 -5.12 -10.68 -24.07
C SER A 144 -3.65 -11.13 -23.97
N ARG A 145 -2.97 -11.33 -25.14
CA ARG A 145 -1.57 -11.72 -25.17
C ARG A 145 -0.59 -10.66 -24.63
N LEU A 146 -0.97 -9.37 -24.63
CA LEU A 146 -0.14 -8.27 -24.11
C LEU A 146 -0.44 -7.94 -22.64
N VAL A 147 -1.58 -8.31 -22.09
CA VAL A 147 -1.97 -8.05 -20.71
C VAL A 147 -0.89 -8.39 -19.68
N PRO A 148 -0.25 -9.58 -19.73
CA PRO A 148 0.84 -9.90 -18.79
C PRO A 148 2.06 -8.98 -18.92
N LYS A 149 2.32 -8.44 -20.12
CA LYS A 149 3.44 -7.51 -20.36
C LYS A 149 3.15 -6.12 -19.81
N VAL A 150 1.89 -5.65 -19.88
CA VAL A 150 1.47 -4.39 -19.28
C VAL A 150 1.57 -4.46 -17.76
N PHE A 151 1.09 -5.53 -17.12
CA PHE A 151 1.30 -5.75 -15.68
C PHE A 151 2.79 -5.80 -15.31
N GLY A 152 3.62 -6.39 -16.17
CA GLY A 152 5.08 -6.38 -16.01
C GLY A 152 5.66 -4.95 -16.07
N ALA A 153 5.16 -4.10 -16.95
CA ALA A 153 5.57 -2.70 -17.03
C ALA A 153 5.16 -1.91 -15.78
N GLU A 154 3.95 -2.13 -15.29
CA GLU A 154 3.49 -1.51 -14.01
C GLU A 154 4.31 -1.99 -12.80
N ALA A 155 4.70 -3.26 -12.76
CA ALA A 155 5.60 -3.77 -11.72
C ALA A 155 6.98 -3.09 -11.75
N ILE A 156 7.49 -2.76 -12.95
CA ILE A 156 8.72 -1.96 -13.08
C ILE A 156 8.51 -0.55 -12.53
N VAL A 157 7.36 0.09 -12.78
CA VAL A 157 7.04 1.41 -12.22
C VAL A 157 7.05 1.38 -10.69
N TRP A 158 6.44 0.37 -10.09
CA TRP A 158 6.48 0.17 -8.63
C TRP A 158 7.91 0.00 -8.11
N ALA A 159 8.75 -0.80 -8.78
CA ALA A 159 10.15 -0.99 -8.40
C ALA A 159 10.95 0.32 -8.49
N VAL A 160 10.75 1.10 -9.57
CA VAL A 160 11.38 2.41 -9.74
C VAL A 160 10.91 3.40 -8.68
N ALA A 161 9.60 3.46 -8.39
CA ALA A 161 9.05 4.33 -7.35
C ALA A 161 9.59 3.98 -5.96
N ALA A 162 9.65 2.71 -5.63
CA ALA A 162 10.15 2.25 -4.33
C ALA A 162 11.65 2.53 -4.12
N PHE A 163 12.44 2.48 -5.20
CA PHE A 163 13.88 2.78 -5.16
C PHE A 163 14.16 4.28 -5.27
N ALA A 164 13.68 4.91 -6.34
CA ALA A 164 13.99 6.31 -6.65
C ALA A 164 13.14 7.29 -5.82
N GLY A 165 11.93 6.90 -5.42
CA GLY A 165 10.99 7.75 -4.69
C GLY A 165 11.59 8.35 -3.43
N PRO A 166 12.05 7.55 -2.45
CA PRO A 166 12.58 8.09 -1.20
C PRO A 166 13.84 8.94 -1.39
N VAL A 167 14.70 8.57 -2.34
CA VAL A 167 15.94 9.33 -2.64
C VAL A 167 15.61 10.68 -3.27
N LEU A 168 14.71 10.69 -4.27
CA LEU A 168 14.29 11.93 -4.94
C LEU A 168 13.52 12.84 -3.98
N ALA A 169 12.62 12.27 -3.17
CA ALA A 169 11.88 13.04 -2.17
C ALA A 169 12.81 13.64 -1.12
N GLY A 170 13.80 12.86 -0.66
CA GLY A 170 14.84 13.34 0.26
C GLY A 170 15.64 14.49 -0.34
N ALA A 171 16.10 14.35 -1.59
CA ALA A 171 16.84 15.39 -2.29
C ALA A 171 15.99 16.66 -2.50
N LEU A 172 14.74 16.52 -2.96
CA LEU A 172 13.82 17.64 -3.10
C LEU A 172 13.59 18.37 -1.77
N THR A 173 13.44 17.61 -0.69
CA THR A 173 13.25 18.14 0.66
C THR A 173 14.50 18.86 1.16
N GLU A 174 15.68 18.30 0.95
CA GLU A 174 16.96 18.84 1.44
C GLU A 174 17.40 20.09 0.68
N TYR A 175 17.30 20.07 -0.68
CA TYR A 175 17.85 21.16 -1.51
C TYR A 175 16.85 22.27 -1.84
N TRP A 176 15.55 22.00 -1.71
CA TRP A 176 14.50 23.01 -1.96
C TRP A 176 13.54 23.12 -0.78
N SER A 177 12.61 22.16 -0.65
CA SER A 177 11.61 22.16 0.42
C SER A 177 10.84 20.84 0.38
N TRP A 178 10.32 20.39 1.52
CA TRP A 178 9.37 19.29 1.58
C TRP A 178 8.13 19.55 0.67
N ARG A 179 7.75 20.81 0.49
CA ARG A 179 6.67 21.22 -0.43
C ARG A 179 6.98 20.85 -1.87
N ALA A 180 8.25 20.91 -2.29
CA ALA A 180 8.65 20.50 -3.65
C ALA A 180 8.45 19.00 -3.88
N ALA A 181 8.67 18.16 -2.86
CA ALA A 181 8.40 16.72 -2.94
C ALA A 181 6.91 16.41 -3.12
N PHE A 182 6.01 17.23 -2.58
CA PHE A 182 4.59 17.13 -2.87
C PHE A 182 4.26 17.65 -4.27
N PHE A 183 4.76 18.83 -4.62
CA PHE A 183 4.41 19.53 -5.85
C PHE A 183 4.83 18.82 -7.12
N ILE A 184 5.91 18.02 -7.11
CA ILE A 184 6.41 17.29 -8.28
C ILE A 184 5.34 16.38 -8.92
N SER A 185 4.34 15.95 -8.14
CA SER A 185 3.22 15.15 -8.63
C SER A 185 2.24 15.95 -9.49
N VAL A 186 2.21 17.28 -9.39
CA VAL A 186 1.27 18.13 -10.16
C VAL A 186 1.58 18.12 -11.65
N PRO A 187 2.82 18.40 -12.12
CA PRO A 187 3.15 18.30 -13.53
C PRO A 187 2.99 16.86 -14.07
N ALA A 188 3.31 15.85 -13.27
CA ALA A 188 3.09 14.45 -13.66
C ALA A 188 1.59 14.15 -13.86
N ALA A 189 0.72 14.61 -12.96
CA ALA A 189 -0.74 14.49 -13.09
C ALA A 189 -1.29 15.27 -14.29
N ALA A 190 -0.71 16.42 -14.62
CA ALA A 190 -1.09 17.20 -15.81
C ALA A 190 -0.74 16.42 -17.09
N ILE A 191 0.46 15.83 -17.17
CA ILE A 191 0.85 14.96 -18.30
C ILE A 191 -0.10 13.76 -18.38
N PHE A 192 -0.40 13.12 -17.25
CA PHE A 192 -1.37 12.02 -17.20
C PHE A 192 -2.75 12.44 -17.74
N ALA A 193 -3.25 13.59 -17.34
CA ALA A 193 -4.54 14.11 -17.81
C ALA A 193 -4.55 14.34 -19.33
N VAL A 194 -3.46 14.88 -19.91
CA VAL A 194 -3.31 15.03 -21.36
C VAL A 194 -3.33 13.67 -22.06
N LEU A 195 -2.56 12.70 -21.56
CA LEU A 195 -2.53 11.36 -22.13
C LEU A 195 -3.90 10.66 -22.05
N VAL A 196 -4.62 10.79 -20.92
CA VAL A 196 -5.99 10.30 -20.77
C VAL A 196 -6.93 10.89 -21.83
N VAL A 197 -6.80 12.20 -22.10
CA VAL A 197 -7.57 12.88 -23.14
C VAL A 197 -7.27 12.31 -24.53
N MET A 198 -6.05 11.94 -24.80
CA MET A 198 -5.63 11.42 -26.11
C MET A 198 -5.97 9.93 -26.31
N ILE A 199 -5.82 9.12 -25.27
CA ILE A 199 -5.81 7.65 -25.37
C ILE A 199 -7.12 7.01 -24.91
N VAL A 200 -7.73 7.50 -23.83
CA VAL A 200 -8.92 6.87 -23.25
C VAL A 200 -10.17 7.34 -24.00
N PRO A 201 -11.00 6.43 -24.57
CA PRO A 201 -12.21 6.81 -25.29
C PRO A 201 -13.21 7.62 -24.43
N ARG A 202 -13.92 8.55 -25.05
CA ARG A 202 -14.91 9.40 -24.36
C ARG A 202 -16.11 8.62 -23.82
N ARG A 203 -16.49 7.51 -24.47
CA ARG A 203 -17.64 6.68 -24.08
C ARG A 203 -17.23 5.22 -24.14
N GLY A 204 -17.27 4.54 -23.00
CA GLY A 204 -17.32 3.10 -22.94
C GLY A 204 -18.78 2.61 -22.97
N PRO A 205 -19.04 1.32 -23.24
CA PRO A 205 -20.38 0.78 -23.19
C PRO A 205 -20.97 0.98 -21.78
N VAL A 206 -22.13 1.65 -21.73
CA VAL A 206 -22.91 1.82 -20.49
C VAL A 206 -23.59 0.48 -20.18
N ILE A 207 -22.95 -0.37 -19.41
CA ILE A 207 -23.53 -1.62 -18.95
C ILE A 207 -24.35 -1.31 -17.69
N HIS A 208 -25.67 -1.39 -17.78
CA HIS A 208 -26.61 -1.11 -16.67
C HIS A 208 -26.70 -2.25 -15.63
N THR A 209 -25.61 -2.91 -15.28
CA THR A 209 -25.63 -3.85 -14.16
C THR A 209 -25.46 -3.08 -12.84
N ARG A 210 -26.50 -3.11 -12.00
CA ARG A 210 -26.44 -2.61 -10.62
C ARG A 210 -25.55 -3.54 -9.78
N SER A 211 -24.24 -3.31 -9.79
CA SER A 211 -23.40 -3.79 -8.71
C SER A 211 -23.61 -2.84 -7.53
N ALA A 212 -24.22 -3.31 -6.47
CA ALA A 212 -24.37 -2.52 -5.26
C ALA A 212 -23.01 -2.47 -4.56
N ILE A 213 -22.31 -1.32 -4.66
CA ILE A 213 -21.12 -1.08 -3.84
C ILE A 213 -21.54 -1.19 -2.38
N PRO A 214 -20.84 -1.95 -1.56
CA PRO A 214 -21.14 -2.06 -0.13
C PRO A 214 -20.64 -0.82 0.63
N PHE A 215 -21.06 0.38 0.19
CA PHE A 215 -20.57 1.67 0.67
C PHE A 215 -20.63 1.78 2.21
N ALA A 216 -21.74 1.36 2.82
CA ALA A 216 -21.90 1.41 4.28
C ALA A 216 -20.82 0.56 5.02
N ARG A 217 -20.46 -0.61 4.47
CA ARG A 217 -19.45 -1.49 5.06
C ARG A 217 -18.04 -0.91 4.92
N LEU A 218 -17.76 -0.26 3.80
CA LEU A 218 -16.49 0.41 3.56
C LEU A 218 -16.32 1.64 4.46
N VAL A 219 -17.37 2.45 4.56
CA VAL A 219 -17.40 3.58 5.47
C VAL A 219 -17.23 3.11 6.92
N ALA A 220 -17.91 2.03 7.33
CA ALA A 220 -17.74 1.47 8.67
C ALA A 220 -16.30 1.01 8.92
N ALA A 221 -15.67 0.28 7.99
CA ALA A 221 -14.28 -0.15 8.12
C ALA A 221 -13.32 1.04 8.16
N GLY A 222 -13.48 2.03 7.28
CA GLY A 222 -12.68 3.26 7.28
C GLY A 222 -12.86 4.06 8.58
N THR A 223 -14.10 4.22 9.05
CA THR A 223 -14.39 4.89 10.32
C THR A 223 -13.74 4.17 11.50
N ALA A 224 -13.75 2.84 11.53
CA ALA A 224 -13.07 2.08 12.58
C ALA A 224 -11.56 2.35 12.60
N ILE A 225 -10.91 2.42 11.44
CA ILE A 225 -9.48 2.76 11.35
C ILE A 225 -9.22 4.19 11.84
N LEU A 226 -10.06 5.15 11.46
CA LEU A 226 -9.95 6.53 11.92
C LEU A 226 -10.19 6.66 13.44
N MET A 227 -11.11 5.87 14.02
CA MET A 227 -11.31 5.81 15.48
C MET A 227 -10.03 5.37 16.21
N ILE A 228 -9.26 4.43 15.66
CA ILE A 228 -7.95 4.04 16.22
C ILE A 228 -7.00 5.24 16.20
N SER A 229 -6.92 5.98 15.10
CA SER A 229 -6.08 7.19 15.02
C SER A 229 -6.51 8.26 16.02
N VAL A 230 -7.83 8.53 16.14
CA VAL A 230 -8.36 9.51 17.12
C VAL A 230 -8.04 9.09 18.55
N SER A 231 -8.08 7.79 18.86
CA SER A 231 -7.78 7.31 20.21
C SER A 231 -6.35 7.68 20.66
N GLY A 232 -5.41 7.78 19.73
CA GLY A 232 -4.01 8.20 20.00
C GLY A 232 -3.84 9.69 20.34
N THR A 233 -4.89 10.50 20.21
CA THR A 233 -4.89 11.94 20.57
C THR A 233 -5.67 12.23 21.86
N ILE A 234 -6.14 11.18 22.56
CA ILE A 234 -6.96 11.31 23.76
C ILE A 234 -6.14 10.98 25.00
N ASP A 235 -6.00 11.96 25.92
CA ASP A 235 -5.22 11.78 27.14
C ASP A 235 -5.92 10.91 28.19
N ARG A 236 -7.26 10.86 28.19
CA ARG A 236 -8.02 10.09 29.18
C ARG A 236 -8.15 8.63 28.79
N LEU A 237 -7.53 7.75 29.55
CA LEU A 237 -7.50 6.30 29.31
C LEU A 237 -8.90 5.69 29.13
N SER A 238 -9.92 6.16 29.88
CA SER A 238 -11.30 5.66 29.76
C SER A 238 -11.94 5.98 28.41
N TYR A 239 -11.72 7.17 27.86
CA TYR A 239 -12.24 7.55 26.54
C TYR A 239 -11.44 6.89 25.42
N MET A 240 -10.13 6.80 25.58
CA MET A 240 -9.25 6.07 24.65
C MET A 240 -9.67 4.61 24.54
N SER A 241 -9.81 3.90 25.66
CA SER A 241 -10.21 2.49 25.66
C SER A 241 -11.63 2.26 25.13
N ALA A 242 -12.58 3.16 25.47
CA ALA A 242 -13.93 3.09 24.92
C ALA A 242 -13.95 3.26 23.39
N LEU A 243 -13.15 4.19 22.86
CA LEU A 243 -13.05 4.43 21.41
C LEU A 243 -12.36 3.27 20.70
N LEU A 244 -11.32 2.67 21.29
CA LEU A 244 -10.67 1.47 20.77
C LEU A 244 -11.61 0.26 20.73
N LEU A 245 -12.41 0.08 21.80
CA LEU A 245 -13.44 -0.96 21.82
C LEU A 245 -14.49 -0.73 20.73
N ALA A 246 -14.97 0.50 20.59
CA ALA A 246 -15.92 0.87 19.55
C ALA A 246 -15.34 0.64 18.14
N ALA A 247 -14.06 1.00 17.91
CA ALA A 247 -13.36 0.73 16.65
C ALA A 247 -13.29 -0.78 16.35
N GLY A 248 -12.88 -1.58 17.33
CA GLY A 248 -12.81 -3.05 17.19
C GLY A 248 -14.17 -3.67 16.91
N VAL A 249 -15.21 -3.28 17.63
CA VAL A 249 -16.59 -3.73 17.41
C VAL A 249 -17.06 -3.33 16.01
N THR A 250 -16.84 -2.08 15.59
CA THR A 250 -17.24 -1.59 14.25
C THR A 250 -16.54 -2.37 13.14
N LEU A 251 -15.25 -2.64 13.28
CA LEU A 251 -14.48 -3.41 12.29
C LEU A 251 -15.00 -4.86 12.20
N VAL A 252 -15.22 -5.51 13.36
CA VAL A 252 -15.77 -6.87 13.40
C VAL A 252 -17.17 -6.92 12.79
N LEU A 253 -18.03 -5.94 13.08
CA LEU A 253 -19.37 -5.85 12.50
C LEU A 253 -19.32 -5.59 11.00
N ALA A 254 -18.42 -4.75 10.51
CA ALA A 254 -18.22 -4.49 9.09
C ALA A 254 -17.84 -5.79 8.35
N VAL A 255 -16.83 -6.52 8.85
CA VAL A 255 -16.40 -7.80 8.28
C VAL A 255 -17.51 -8.85 8.33
N ARG A 256 -18.16 -9.03 9.49
CA ARG A 256 -19.26 -10.01 9.63
C ARG A 256 -20.46 -9.67 8.75
N SER A 257 -20.81 -8.40 8.62
CA SER A 257 -21.87 -7.93 7.72
C SER A 257 -21.52 -8.23 6.27
N ASP A 258 -20.24 -8.05 5.89
CA ASP A 258 -19.79 -8.38 4.54
C ASP A 258 -19.88 -9.88 4.26
N LEU A 259 -19.35 -10.72 5.12
CA LEU A 259 -19.35 -12.19 4.97
C LEU A 259 -20.76 -12.79 4.94
N ARG A 260 -21.75 -12.15 5.60
CA ARG A 260 -23.16 -12.55 5.60
C ARG A 260 -23.97 -11.99 4.43
N SER A 261 -23.40 -11.09 3.65
CA SER A 261 -24.08 -10.44 2.54
C SER A 261 -24.35 -11.42 1.39
N ARG A 262 -25.38 -11.14 0.60
CA ARG A 262 -25.62 -11.85 -0.67
C ARG A 262 -24.51 -11.61 -1.70
N ASN A 263 -23.91 -10.42 -1.67
CA ASN A 263 -22.78 -10.03 -2.52
C ASN A 263 -21.60 -9.58 -1.61
N PRO A 264 -20.86 -10.52 -1.01
CA PRO A 264 -19.72 -10.16 -0.17
C PRO A 264 -18.56 -9.63 -1.05
N VAL A 265 -17.80 -8.71 -0.51
CA VAL A 265 -16.54 -8.22 -1.10
C VAL A 265 -15.41 -9.17 -0.75
N LEU A 266 -15.38 -9.59 0.51
CA LEU A 266 -14.43 -10.57 1.00
C LEU A 266 -14.83 -11.98 0.54
N PRO A 267 -13.87 -12.86 0.22
CA PRO A 267 -14.14 -14.29 0.07
C PRO A 267 -14.80 -14.85 1.33
N ARG A 268 -15.72 -15.79 1.17
CA ARG A 268 -16.54 -16.32 2.29
C ARG A 268 -15.71 -16.93 3.43
N GLN A 269 -14.55 -17.45 3.11
CA GLN A 269 -13.62 -18.05 4.08
C GLN A 269 -12.65 -17.02 4.70
N ALA A 270 -12.71 -15.74 4.31
CA ALA A 270 -11.77 -14.72 4.79
C ALA A 270 -11.77 -14.63 6.32
N PHE A 271 -10.57 -14.61 6.89
CA PHE A 271 -10.33 -14.54 8.33
C PHE A 271 -10.83 -15.73 9.15
N GLY A 272 -11.28 -16.83 8.52
CA GLY A 272 -11.59 -18.08 9.19
C GLY A 272 -10.33 -18.74 9.78
N PHE A 273 -10.43 -19.33 10.97
CA PHE A 273 -9.30 -19.98 11.62
C PHE A 273 -9.12 -21.45 11.19
N ASP A 274 -10.15 -22.04 10.58
CA ASP A 274 -10.21 -23.49 10.28
C ASP A 274 -9.94 -23.79 8.81
N THR A 275 -9.66 -22.79 8.00
CA THR A 275 -9.35 -22.95 6.59
C THR A 275 -7.99 -22.34 6.25
N PRO A 276 -7.21 -22.95 5.32
CA PRO A 276 -5.92 -22.41 4.93
C PRO A 276 -6.07 -21.03 4.26
N LEU A 277 -7.13 -20.81 3.48
CA LEU A 277 -7.42 -19.53 2.86
C LEU A 277 -7.69 -18.44 3.92
N GLY A 278 -8.52 -18.76 4.92
CA GLY A 278 -8.84 -17.83 6.00
C GLY A 278 -7.64 -17.42 6.84
N THR A 279 -6.78 -18.39 7.18
CA THR A 279 -5.52 -18.13 7.91
C THR A 279 -4.51 -17.37 7.05
N GLY A 280 -4.51 -17.59 5.73
CA GLY A 280 -3.70 -16.83 4.79
C GLY A 280 -4.06 -15.34 4.76
N PHE A 281 -5.34 -14.98 4.85
CA PHE A 281 -5.77 -13.58 4.93
C PHE A 281 -5.26 -12.86 6.19
N TRP A 282 -5.06 -13.57 7.30
CA TRP A 282 -4.39 -13.00 8.47
C TRP A 282 -2.92 -12.69 8.18
N VAL A 283 -2.20 -13.53 7.45
CA VAL A 283 -0.82 -13.22 7.04
C VAL A 283 -0.78 -12.00 6.10
N VAL A 284 -1.70 -11.94 5.13
CA VAL A 284 -1.81 -10.83 4.16
C VAL A 284 -2.00 -9.48 4.84
N ILE A 285 -2.77 -9.42 5.94
CA ILE A 285 -3.01 -8.15 6.65
C ILE A 285 -1.95 -7.86 7.73
N LEU A 286 -1.46 -8.88 8.45
CA LEU A 286 -0.56 -8.69 9.59
C LEU A 286 0.87 -8.29 9.17
N MET A 287 1.37 -8.79 8.04
CA MET A 287 2.70 -8.40 7.56
C MET A 287 2.76 -6.90 7.20
N PRO A 288 1.88 -6.33 6.36
CA PRO A 288 1.85 -4.90 6.10
C PRO A 288 1.53 -4.07 7.34
N LEU A 289 0.65 -4.56 8.22
CA LEU A 289 0.33 -3.91 9.49
C LEU A 289 1.60 -3.74 10.34
N ALA A 290 2.39 -4.80 10.51
CA ALA A 290 3.65 -4.73 11.24
C ALA A 290 4.65 -3.77 10.55
N HIS A 291 4.76 -3.85 9.21
CA HIS A 291 5.68 -2.99 8.47
C HIS A 291 5.30 -1.50 8.48
N ALA A 292 4.03 -1.16 8.72
CA ALA A 292 3.57 0.23 8.79
C ALA A 292 4.36 1.06 9.83
N ALA A 293 4.87 0.44 10.89
CA ALA A 293 5.78 1.07 11.85
C ALA A 293 7.01 1.67 11.14
N GLY A 294 7.66 0.90 10.25
CA GLY A 294 8.78 1.36 9.45
C GLY A 294 8.39 2.44 8.45
N SER A 295 7.28 2.25 7.76
CA SER A 295 6.80 3.20 6.74
C SER A 295 6.49 4.59 7.30
N VAL A 296 6.02 4.67 8.56
CA VAL A 296 5.66 5.95 9.22
C VAL A 296 6.83 6.54 9.98
N PHE A 297 7.50 5.73 10.80
CA PHE A 297 8.40 6.26 11.84
C PHE A 297 9.89 6.14 11.52
N LEU A 298 10.30 5.27 10.57
CA LEU A 298 11.74 5.06 10.32
C LEU A 298 12.44 6.33 9.84
N VAL A 299 11.87 7.01 8.82
CA VAL A 299 12.51 8.23 8.28
C VAL A 299 12.54 9.34 9.33
N TYR A 300 11.48 9.47 10.15
CA TYR A 300 11.46 10.39 11.28
C TYR A 300 12.55 10.05 12.29
N ALA A 301 12.67 8.79 12.69
CA ALA A 301 13.71 8.34 13.61
C ALA A 301 15.11 8.59 13.06
N LEU A 302 15.35 8.32 11.77
CA LEU A 302 16.65 8.56 11.13
C LEU A 302 17.04 10.03 11.15
N GLN A 303 16.08 10.95 10.96
CA GLN A 303 16.34 12.38 10.98
C GLN A 303 16.54 12.92 12.40
N HIS A 304 15.81 12.42 13.42
CA HIS A 304 15.79 13.02 14.76
C HIS A 304 16.62 12.26 15.82
N LEU A 305 16.84 10.94 15.67
CA LEU A 305 17.71 10.18 16.59
C LEU A 305 19.15 10.08 16.13
N TRP A 306 19.39 10.18 14.82
CA TRP A 306 20.71 10.03 14.21
C TRP A 306 21.12 11.23 13.36
N ASP A 307 20.34 12.32 13.38
CA ASP A 307 20.61 13.58 12.67
C ASP A 307 20.94 13.40 11.19
N LEU A 308 20.34 12.39 10.55
CA LEU A 308 20.53 12.16 9.12
C LEU A 308 19.77 13.20 8.29
N ARG A 309 20.44 13.66 7.24
CA ARG A 309 19.78 14.50 6.22
C ARG A 309 18.67 13.74 5.52
N PRO A 310 17.61 14.43 5.03
CA PRO A 310 16.46 13.79 4.36
C PRO A 310 16.84 12.84 3.23
N THR A 311 17.84 13.17 2.42
CA THR A 311 18.33 12.30 1.33
C THR A 311 18.90 10.98 1.85
N ALA A 312 19.75 11.04 2.91
CA ALA A 312 20.35 9.85 3.50
C ALA A 312 19.30 8.97 4.20
N ALA A 313 18.36 9.59 4.92
CA ALA A 313 17.24 8.90 5.56
C ALA A 313 16.33 8.21 4.52
N GLY A 314 16.02 8.91 3.42
CA GLY A 314 15.28 8.35 2.29
C GLY A 314 16.02 7.18 1.63
N ALA A 315 17.32 7.31 1.39
CA ALA A 315 18.13 6.24 0.82
C ALA A 315 18.16 4.98 1.70
N LEU A 316 18.30 5.13 3.03
CA LEU A 316 18.23 4.01 3.97
C LEU A 316 16.84 3.37 3.99
N SER A 317 15.77 4.14 3.89
CA SER A 317 14.41 3.59 3.82
C SER A 317 14.16 2.80 2.52
N ALA A 318 14.73 3.24 1.39
CA ALA A 318 14.63 2.56 0.09
C ALA A 318 15.29 1.17 0.06
N VAL A 319 16.24 0.90 0.95
CA VAL A 319 16.95 -0.40 1.03
C VAL A 319 15.96 -1.57 1.19
N LEU A 320 14.88 -1.38 1.93
CA LEU A 320 13.83 -2.40 2.07
C LEU A 320 13.24 -2.79 0.71
N ALA A 321 12.84 -1.81 -0.10
CA ALA A 321 12.24 -2.06 -1.40
C ALA A 321 13.21 -2.72 -2.38
N ILE A 322 14.49 -2.34 -2.32
CA ILE A 322 15.56 -2.97 -3.09
C ILE A 322 15.69 -4.44 -2.71
N SER A 323 15.82 -4.72 -1.41
CA SER A 323 15.92 -6.08 -0.88
C SER A 323 14.69 -6.92 -1.23
N TRP A 324 13.49 -6.35 -1.12
CA TRP A 324 12.24 -7.00 -1.55
C TRP A 324 12.33 -7.42 -3.02
N SER A 325 12.67 -6.50 -3.91
CA SER A 325 12.71 -6.77 -5.35
C SER A 325 13.76 -7.84 -5.71
N PHE A 326 14.97 -7.73 -5.17
CA PHE A 326 16.02 -8.72 -5.41
C PHE A 326 15.65 -10.11 -4.91
N THR A 327 15.11 -10.22 -3.70
CA THR A 327 14.74 -11.52 -3.14
C THR A 327 13.52 -12.11 -3.83
N ALA A 328 12.53 -11.30 -4.25
CA ALA A 328 11.41 -11.77 -5.04
C ALA A 328 11.86 -12.38 -6.37
N ILE A 329 12.80 -11.73 -7.07
CA ILE A 329 13.38 -12.25 -8.31
C ILE A 329 14.18 -13.55 -8.04
N ALA A 330 15.00 -13.56 -6.99
CA ALA A 330 15.84 -14.72 -6.65
C ALA A 330 15.02 -15.98 -6.35
N VAL A 331 13.84 -15.85 -5.72
CA VAL A 331 12.98 -16.98 -5.37
C VAL A 331 11.93 -17.33 -6.43
N ALA A 332 11.73 -16.50 -7.45
CA ALA A 332 10.66 -16.64 -8.45
C ALA A 332 10.66 -17.99 -9.19
N SER A 333 11.82 -18.63 -9.32
CA SER A 333 11.98 -19.93 -9.97
C SER A 333 11.77 -21.13 -9.04
N LEU A 334 11.65 -20.91 -7.73
CA LEU A 334 11.56 -21.98 -6.73
C LEU A 334 10.13 -22.52 -6.64
N ARG A 335 9.85 -23.64 -7.33
CA ARG A 335 8.50 -24.21 -7.45
C ARG A 335 8.27 -25.48 -6.63
N SER A 336 9.30 -26.05 -5.99
CA SER A 336 9.15 -27.27 -5.21
C SER A 336 8.24 -27.06 -3.98
N ARG A 337 7.47 -28.08 -3.59
CA ARG A 337 6.58 -28.00 -2.41
C ARG A 337 7.34 -27.58 -1.14
N SER A 338 8.50 -28.16 -0.90
CA SER A 338 9.36 -27.84 0.25
C SER A 338 9.88 -26.41 0.19
N ALA A 339 10.22 -25.87 -1.01
CA ALA A 339 10.63 -24.49 -1.16
C ALA A 339 9.47 -23.54 -0.85
N ARG A 340 8.29 -23.75 -1.43
CA ARG A 340 7.09 -22.92 -1.18
C ARG A 340 6.75 -22.84 0.31
N HIS A 341 6.84 -23.96 1.03
CA HIS A 341 6.61 -23.98 2.47
C HIS A 341 7.63 -23.11 3.23
N ARG A 342 8.93 -23.26 2.92
CA ARG A 342 9.98 -22.44 3.54
C ARG A 342 9.85 -20.96 3.21
N LEU A 343 9.48 -20.62 1.97
CA LEU A 343 9.27 -19.25 1.53
C LEU A 343 8.07 -18.59 2.24
N LEU A 344 6.96 -19.34 2.37
CA LEU A 344 5.76 -18.85 3.08
C LEU A 344 6.07 -18.49 4.53
N LEU A 345 6.81 -19.35 5.26
CA LEU A 345 7.15 -19.12 6.66
C LEU A 345 8.34 -18.19 6.83
N GLY A 346 9.28 -18.20 5.89
CA GLY A 346 10.45 -17.34 5.92
C GLY A 346 10.13 -15.85 5.92
N GLY A 347 9.07 -15.45 5.21
CA GLY A 347 8.67 -14.04 5.11
C GLY A 347 8.36 -13.39 6.46
N PRO A 348 7.36 -13.87 7.19
CA PRO A 348 7.03 -13.33 8.51
C PRO A 348 8.20 -13.41 9.51
N VAL A 349 9.01 -14.48 9.45
CA VAL A 349 10.20 -14.63 10.32
C VAL A 349 11.23 -13.56 10.02
N LEU A 350 11.59 -13.35 8.75
CA LEU A 350 12.56 -12.32 8.36
C LEU A 350 12.03 -10.92 8.70
N LEU A 351 10.75 -10.67 8.50
CA LEU A 351 10.13 -9.39 8.87
C LEU A 351 10.23 -9.16 10.39
N ALA A 352 9.91 -10.16 11.21
CA ALA A 352 10.03 -10.07 12.67
C ALA A 352 11.48 -9.80 13.11
N VAL A 353 12.45 -10.49 12.52
CA VAL A 353 13.89 -10.30 12.81
C VAL A 353 14.34 -8.89 12.37
N GLY A 354 13.95 -8.42 11.20
CA GLY A 354 14.30 -7.09 10.73
C GLY A 354 13.72 -5.98 11.63
N LEU A 355 12.44 -6.09 12.02
CA LEU A 355 11.80 -5.15 12.95
C LEU A 355 12.42 -5.20 14.36
N ALA A 356 12.80 -6.39 14.85
CA ALA A 356 13.60 -6.52 16.07
C ALA A 356 14.97 -5.84 15.94
N GLY A 357 15.60 -5.93 14.77
CA GLY A 357 16.83 -5.21 14.45
C GLY A 357 16.66 -3.69 14.55
N LEU A 358 15.57 -3.13 14.03
CA LEU A 358 15.23 -1.70 14.18
C LEU A 358 14.98 -1.33 15.64
N THR A 359 14.33 -2.22 16.41
CA THR A 359 14.13 -2.04 17.86
C THR A 359 15.46 -1.93 18.58
N VAL A 360 16.40 -2.85 18.33
CA VAL A 360 17.75 -2.82 18.92
C VAL A 360 18.53 -1.60 18.46
N ALA A 361 18.45 -1.22 17.17
CA ALA A 361 19.09 -0.02 16.64
C ALA A 361 18.63 1.24 17.40
N SER A 362 17.31 1.38 17.60
CA SER A 362 16.73 2.52 18.31
C SER A 362 17.12 2.54 19.80
N ALA A 363 17.18 1.37 20.45
CA ALA A 363 17.58 1.24 21.84
C ALA A 363 19.03 1.59 22.07
N SER A 364 19.93 1.04 21.24
CA SER A 364 21.40 1.20 21.39
C SER A 364 21.97 2.45 20.74
N GLY A 365 21.19 3.15 19.89
CA GLY A 365 21.68 4.24 19.05
C GLY A 365 22.57 3.78 17.88
N ALA A 366 22.66 2.48 17.63
CA ALA A 366 23.56 1.88 16.64
C ALA A 366 23.01 1.99 15.21
N LEU A 367 23.27 3.09 14.52
CA LEU A 367 22.82 3.36 13.14
C LEU A 367 23.16 2.22 12.17
N TRP A 368 24.34 1.60 12.32
CA TRP A 368 24.78 0.52 11.42
C TRP A 368 23.86 -0.70 11.40
N LEU A 369 23.03 -0.91 12.45
CA LEU A 369 22.02 -1.96 12.49
C LEU A 369 20.82 -1.70 11.58
N VAL A 370 20.54 -0.44 11.22
CA VAL A 370 19.38 -0.10 10.38
C VAL A 370 19.51 -0.72 9.00
N LEU A 371 20.70 -0.67 8.39
CA LEU A 371 20.91 -1.22 7.05
C LEU A 371 20.61 -2.74 6.98
N PRO A 372 21.22 -3.61 7.80
CA PRO A 372 20.88 -5.04 7.78
C PRO A 372 19.43 -5.30 8.19
N ALA A 373 18.85 -4.53 9.10
CA ALA A 373 17.45 -4.65 9.49
C ALA A 373 16.49 -4.39 8.30
N GLN A 374 16.78 -3.35 7.50
CA GLN A 374 16.01 -3.05 6.28
C GLN A 374 16.18 -4.13 5.21
N ILE A 375 17.40 -4.64 5.01
CA ILE A 375 17.66 -5.75 4.09
C ILE A 375 16.84 -7.00 4.50
N VAL A 376 16.87 -7.36 5.76
CA VAL A 376 16.17 -8.54 6.29
C VAL A 376 14.65 -8.35 6.21
N SER A 377 14.11 -7.16 6.55
CA SER A 377 12.69 -6.86 6.45
C SER A 377 12.19 -6.93 4.99
N GLY A 378 12.94 -6.35 4.06
CA GLY A 378 12.60 -6.39 2.63
C GLY A 378 12.66 -7.81 2.06
N ALA A 379 13.69 -8.59 2.45
CA ALA A 379 13.77 -9.99 2.08
C ALA A 379 12.54 -10.79 2.57
N GLY A 380 12.01 -10.45 3.75
CA GLY A 380 10.78 -11.06 4.28
C GLY A 380 9.60 -10.95 3.31
N PHE A 381 9.33 -9.77 2.79
CA PHE A 381 8.30 -9.58 1.76
C PHE A 381 8.67 -10.26 0.45
N GLY A 382 9.91 -10.11 -0.01
CA GLY A 382 10.36 -10.67 -1.29
C GLY A 382 10.24 -12.18 -1.37
N VAL A 383 10.61 -12.90 -0.32
CA VAL A 383 10.54 -14.37 -0.32
C VAL A 383 9.13 -14.90 -0.20
N SER A 384 8.21 -14.18 0.48
CA SER A 384 6.91 -14.76 0.83
C SER A 384 5.75 -14.24 -0.02
N TRP A 385 5.75 -12.97 -0.44
CA TRP A 385 4.57 -12.32 -1.01
C TRP A 385 4.05 -13.00 -2.27
N GLY A 386 4.95 -13.33 -3.22
CA GLY A 386 4.59 -14.04 -4.45
C GLY A 386 4.03 -15.44 -4.17
N THR A 387 4.69 -16.19 -3.29
CA THR A 387 4.26 -17.54 -2.90
C THR A 387 2.93 -17.50 -2.15
N LEU A 388 2.74 -16.55 -1.23
CA LEU A 388 1.50 -16.37 -0.48
C LEU A 388 0.35 -16.04 -1.43
N SER A 389 0.53 -15.06 -2.32
CA SER A 389 -0.49 -14.65 -3.29
C SER A 389 -0.88 -15.81 -4.22
N GLN A 390 0.09 -16.55 -4.75
CA GLN A 390 -0.17 -17.71 -5.59
C GLN A 390 -0.94 -18.78 -4.82
N LEU A 391 -0.53 -19.11 -3.61
CA LEU A 391 -1.17 -20.13 -2.79
C LEU A 391 -2.60 -19.73 -2.40
N MET A 392 -2.86 -18.45 -2.09
CA MET A 392 -4.19 -17.94 -1.82
C MET A 392 -5.14 -18.14 -3.02
N MET A 393 -4.64 -17.92 -4.25
CA MET A 393 -5.42 -18.16 -5.48
C MET A 393 -5.64 -19.66 -5.74
N GLU A 394 -4.64 -20.51 -5.48
CA GLU A 394 -4.74 -21.96 -5.62
C GLU A 394 -5.72 -22.59 -4.60
N LEU A 395 -5.83 -22.00 -3.41
CA LEU A 395 -6.73 -22.45 -2.33
C LEU A 395 -8.17 -21.92 -2.49
N SER A 396 -8.35 -20.92 -3.34
CA SER A 396 -9.68 -20.35 -3.62
C SER A 396 -10.45 -21.24 -4.58
N ASP A 397 -11.75 -21.37 -4.35
CA ASP A 397 -12.67 -21.95 -5.31
C ASP A 397 -12.68 -21.10 -6.60
N ASP A 398 -12.92 -21.73 -7.75
CA ASP A 398 -12.91 -21.04 -9.06
C ASP A 398 -13.85 -19.83 -9.07
N ALA A 399 -15.03 -19.95 -8.44
CA ALA A 399 -16.02 -18.87 -8.34
C ALA A 399 -15.57 -17.69 -7.45
N GLU A 400 -14.62 -17.90 -6.54
CA GLU A 400 -14.10 -16.86 -5.61
C GLU A 400 -12.69 -16.41 -5.93
N ARG A 401 -12.00 -17.04 -6.89
CA ARG A 401 -10.59 -16.75 -7.23
C ARG A 401 -10.37 -15.30 -7.65
N ASP A 402 -11.24 -14.75 -8.49
CA ASP A 402 -11.16 -13.36 -8.93
C ASP A 402 -11.35 -12.39 -7.74
N ARG A 403 -12.27 -12.74 -6.82
CA ARG A 403 -12.49 -11.96 -5.61
C ARG A 403 -11.27 -12.02 -4.67
N THR A 404 -10.69 -13.20 -4.50
CA THR A 404 -9.47 -13.37 -3.69
C THR A 404 -8.32 -12.54 -4.26
N SER A 405 -8.08 -12.62 -5.58
CA SER A 405 -6.99 -11.87 -6.21
C SER A 405 -7.17 -10.36 -6.08
N ALA A 406 -8.38 -9.84 -6.26
CA ALA A 406 -8.69 -8.41 -6.10
C ALA A 406 -8.56 -7.93 -4.64
N MET A 407 -8.76 -8.82 -3.67
CA MET A 407 -8.68 -8.47 -2.25
C MET A 407 -7.25 -8.41 -1.71
N LEU A 408 -6.28 -9.09 -2.29
CA LEU A 408 -4.90 -9.09 -1.80
C LEU A 408 -4.30 -7.66 -1.68
N PRO A 409 -4.29 -6.83 -2.72
CA PRO A 409 -3.77 -5.47 -2.60
C PRO A 409 -4.63 -4.57 -1.70
N THR A 410 -5.95 -4.77 -1.69
CA THR A 410 -6.85 -4.01 -0.81
C THR A 410 -6.57 -4.30 0.66
N LEU A 411 -6.38 -5.56 1.04
CA LEU A 411 -6.06 -5.96 2.42
C LEU A 411 -4.62 -5.59 2.80
N GLN A 412 -3.70 -5.58 1.85
CA GLN A 412 -2.36 -5.04 2.06
C GLN A 412 -2.44 -3.56 2.46
N SER A 413 -3.15 -2.73 1.70
CA SER A 413 -3.36 -1.32 2.01
C SER A 413 -4.12 -1.11 3.32
N ALA A 414 -5.12 -1.96 3.61
CA ALA A 414 -5.83 -1.94 4.89
C ALA A 414 -4.89 -2.28 6.07
N GLY A 415 -3.99 -3.25 5.90
CA GLY A 415 -2.95 -3.58 6.87
C GLY A 415 -2.06 -2.37 7.17
N TYR A 416 -1.56 -1.69 6.14
CA TYR A 416 -0.80 -0.45 6.31
C TYR A 416 -1.58 0.65 7.01
N ALA A 417 -2.85 0.87 6.64
CA ALA A 417 -3.70 1.90 7.25
C ALA A 417 -3.97 1.62 8.75
N ILE A 418 -4.33 0.37 9.08
CA ILE A 418 -4.57 -0.06 10.47
C ILE A 418 -3.25 0.03 11.26
N GLY A 419 -2.14 -0.42 10.68
CA GLY A 419 -0.82 -0.37 11.31
C GLY A 419 -0.36 1.06 11.57
N ALA A 420 -0.52 1.97 10.60
CA ALA A 420 -0.19 3.38 10.78
C ALA A 420 -1.00 4.01 11.93
N ALA A 421 -2.32 3.76 11.97
CA ALA A 421 -3.19 4.21 13.05
C ALA A 421 -2.78 3.64 14.41
N PHE A 422 -2.51 2.33 14.47
CA PHE A 422 -2.12 1.63 15.69
C PHE A 422 -0.75 2.08 16.22
N PHE A 423 0.27 2.17 15.35
CA PHE A 423 1.59 2.63 15.79
C PHE A 423 1.64 4.13 16.07
N GLY A 424 0.76 4.93 15.43
CA GLY A 424 0.53 6.31 15.83
C GLY A 424 0.00 6.40 17.27
N LEU A 425 -1.00 5.58 17.60
CA LEU A 425 -1.49 5.46 18.98
C LEU A 425 -0.39 5.05 19.95
N VAL A 426 0.41 4.01 19.61
CA VAL A 426 1.52 3.54 20.45
C VAL A 426 2.55 4.64 20.67
N ALA A 427 2.99 5.32 19.61
CA ALA A 427 3.95 6.41 19.70
C ALA A 427 3.44 7.55 20.59
N ASN A 428 2.21 8.02 20.35
CA ASN A 428 1.61 9.12 21.09
C ASN A 428 1.41 8.75 22.58
N SER A 429 1.01 7.51 22.89
CA SER A 429 0.90 7.05 24.28
C SER A 429 2.23 6.98 25.03
N MET A 430 3.35 6.90 24.30
CA MET A 430 4.70 6.97 24.85
C MET A 430 5.24 8.41 24.93
N GLY A 431 4.39 9.42 24.67
CA GLY A 431 4.76 10.84 24.73
C GLY A 431 5.41 11.37 23.48
N PHE A 432 5.24 10.70 22.34
CA PHE A 432 5.72 11.20 21.05
C PHE A 432 5.05 12.53 20.71
N ALA A 433 5.87 13.58 20.67
CA ALA A 433 5.46 14.95 20.37
C ALA A 433 6.63 15.72 19.77
N GLU A 434 6.42 16.99 19.46
CA GLU A 434 7.49 17.87 18.98
C GLU A 434 8.51 18.18 20.08
N SER A 435 9.76 18.25 19.68
CA SER A 435 10.87 18.71 20.55
C SER A 435 10.97 17.93 21.88
N VAL A 436 10.66 16.63 21.87
CA VAL A 436 10.81 15.77 23.04
C VAL A 436 12.29 15.41 23.23
N PRO A 437 12.72 15.15 24.49
CA PRO A 437 14.04 14.62 24.75
C PRO A 437 14.30 13.30 24.00
N ASP A 438 15.53 13.08 23.57
CA ASP A 438 15.95 11.84 22.88
C ASP A 438 15.52 10.57 23.61
N ALA A 439 15.56 10.57 24.93
CA ALA A 439 15.13 9.43 25.73
C ALA A 439 13.66 9.07 25.51
N VAL A 440 12.77 10.06 25.40
CA VAL A 440 11.35 9.88 25.14
C VAL A 440 11.16 9.38 23.69
N LEU A 441 11.84 9.99 22.74
CA LEU A 441 11.77 9.56 21.35
C LEU A 441 12.29 8.12 21.18
N ARG A 442 13.40 7.76 21.83
CA ARG A 442 13.92 6.38 21.83
C ARG A 442 12.92 5.40 22.44
N ALA A 443 12.28 5.76 23.57
CA ALA A 443 11.27 4.92 24.21
C ALA A 443 10.05 4.71 23.29
N ALA A 444 9.59 5.76 22.60
CA ALA A 444 8.51 5.66 21.63
C ALA A 444 8.88 4.76 20.45
N MET A 445 10.07 4.91 19.87
CA MET A 445 10.55 4.05 18.78
C MET A 445 10.74 2.59 19.20
N LEU A 446 11.20 2.35 20.43
CA LEU A 446 11.26 1.02 21.04
C LEU A 446 9.89 0.35 21.11
N ALA A 447 8.87 1.07 21.59
CA ALA A 447 7.52 0.58 21.67
C ALA A 447 6.92 0.32 20.26
N VAL A 448 7.15 1.22 19.31
CA VAL A 448 6.68 1.12 17.93
C VAL A 448 7.31 -0.08 17.22
N PHE A 449 8.63 -0.14 17.10
CA PHE A 449 9.31 -1.23 16.36
C PHE A 449 9.24 -2.57 17.11
N GLY A 450 9.30 -2.55 18.45
CA GLY A 450 9.13 -3.74 19.27
C GLY A 450 7.72 -4.32 19.15
N GLY A 451 6.70 -3.47 19.24
CA GLY A 451 5.31 -3.87 18.98
C GLY A 451 5.10 -4.40 17.56
N ALA A 452 5.73 -3.79 16.58
CA ALA A 452 5.69 -4.25 15.19
C ALA A 452 6.33 -5.65 15.03
N SER A 453 7.49 -5.87 15.68
CA SER A 453 8.13 -7.19 15.71
C SER A 453 7.22 -8.26 16.31
N LEU A 454 6.52 -7.95 17.42
CA LEU A 454 5.55 -8.87 18.04
C LEU A 454 4.38 -9.20 17.11
N ILE A 455 3.85 -8.22 16.38
CA ILE A 455 2.79 -8.47 15.38
C ILE A 455 3.31 -9.35 14.24
N ALA A 456 4.54 -9.14 13.78
CA ALA A 456 5.15 -10.02 12.80
C ALA A 456 5.32 -11.45 13.32
N VAL A 457 5.63 -11.64 14.61
CA VAL A 457 5.64 -12.98 15.27
C VAL A 457 4.25 -13.61 15.26
N VAL A 458 3.18 -12.83 15.52
CA VAL A 458 1.79 -13.35 15.38
C VAL A 458 1.51 -13.79 13.95
N SER A 459 2.03 -13.08 12.95
CA SER A 459 1.92 -13.48 11.53
C SER A 459 2.60 -14.83 11.25
N ILE A 460 3.69 -15.17 11.95
CA ILE A 460 4.34 -16.49 11.86
C ILE A 460 3.38 -17.60 12.30
N PHE A 461 2.65 -17.39 13.40
CA PHE A 461 1.65 -18.36 13.88
C PHE A 461 0.59 -18.63 12.82
N PHE A 462 0.04 -17.61 12.17
CA PHE A 462 -0.94 -17.79 11.09
C PHE A 462 -0.34 -18.44 9.86
N GLY A 463 0.91 -18.15 9.51
CA GLY A 463 1.64 -18.82 8.44
C GLY A 463 1.82 -20.31 8.70
N LEU A 464 2.21 -20.70 9.92
CA LEU A 464 2.33 -22.10 10.35
C LEU A 464 0.98 -22.81 10.28
N ARG A 465 -0.08 -22.18 10.78
CA ARG A 465 -1.44 -22.75 10.74
C ARG A 465 -1.94 -22.92 9.31
N MET A 466 -1.76 -21.92 8.44
CA MET A 466 -2.06 -22.01 7.01
C MET A 466 -1.37 -23.21 6.37
N ALA A 467 -0.07 -23.36 6.61
CA ALA A 467 0.72 -24.45 6.07
C ALA A 467 0.26 -25.82 6.60
N SER A 468 -0.10 -25.92 7.88
CA SER A 468 -0.60 -27.17 8.49
C SER A 468 -1.94 -27.59 7.89
N LEU A 469 -2.88 -26.66 7.77
CA LEU A 469 -4.21 -26.90 7.20
C LEU A 469 -4.14 -27.25 5.71
N ALA A 470 -3.28 -26.56 4.93
CA ALA A 470 -3.08 -26.85 3.52
C ALA A 470 -2.45 -28.24 3.28
N ARG A 471 -1.54 -28.69 4.17
CA ARG A 471 -1.01 -30.07 4.14
C ARG A 471 -2.11 -31.11 4.43
N ALA A 472 -2.96 -30.86 5.43
CA ALA A 472 -4.07 -31.77 5.74
C ALA A 472 -5.05 -31.95 4.55
N GLN A 473 -5.10 -30.97 3.64
CA GLN A 473 -5.88 -31.01 2.40
C GLN A 473 -5.08 -31.57 1.20
N GLY A 474 -3.85 -32.03 1.38
CA GLY A 474 -3.00 -32.54 0.28
C GLY A 474 -2.52 -31.47 -0.70
N ARG A 475 -2.64 -30.19 -0.33
CA ARG A 475 -2.28 -29.04 -1.17
C ARG A 475 -0.82 -28.59 -1.04
N PHE A 476 -0.06 -29.16 -0.09
CA PHE A 476 1.38 -28.96 0.15
C PHE A 476 2.16 -30.24 0.04
#